data_7af712def42befda2daf9c6ae1b61658
#
_entry.id   7af712def42befda2daf9c6ae1b61658
#
_cell.length_a   1.000
_cell.length_b   1.000
_cell.length_c   1.000
_cell.angle_alpha   90.00
_cell.angle_beta   90.00
_cell.angle_gamma   90.00
#
_symmetry.space_group_name_H-M   'P 1'
#
loop_
_entity.id
_entity.type
_entity.pdbx_description
1 polymer ?
#
loop_
_entity_poly.entity_id
_entity_poly.type
_entity_poly.pdbx_seq_one_letter_code
_entity_poly.pdbx_strand_id
1 'polypeptide(L)'
;MRLLCCGIFFNAVVSFTFIYLFVWLTGPRGLTVAQAGLLGGIGGIGLVAGNFTGGWFGDVYGHRRALLAGAAVSGSILCVVALLPVAALYVALPLAQYAAGVVRSANSALIAVGVAEGSRRQGFAVMRFASNAGFTVGPPLGALVAARFSYGWLFVADGIATLLFAVYAARVLPGHGAARAPRPPSAAGAPRLRAELRARPAVLVLLAAIVCVDLVYRQQYSTLPVFLGDHGFDARVYGWLIAINGGVILCLELPAAHALRRRAPLSMIGAGLLLVGLGYLALVPGASLGTAIALMVSLTFGEILYKTTATAYVADRAPAHAQGRFQSLYAGASISGQVLAPPLGGALYTAAPGLLWPLCAVLAALAGLAVLWARRLPDGVAGRDTGPSLETGSPRRAVAG
;
A
#
# COMPACT_ATOMS: atom_id res chain seq x y z
N MET A 1 -3.82 7.05 -21.56
CA MET A 1 -4.23 6.23 -20.42
C MET A 1 -3.96 4.73 -20.61
N ARG A 2 -4.51 4.06 -21.63
CA ARG A 2 -4.28 2.62 -21.88
C ARG A 2 -2.78 2.26 -21.92
N LEU A 3 -1.99 3.05 -22.63
CA LEU A 3 -0.53 2.86 -22.72
C LEU A 3 0.17 2.98 -21.36
N LEU A 4 -0.21 3.94 -20.50
CA LEU A 4 0.38 4.07 -19.17
C LEU A 4 0.03 2.86 -18.28
N CYS A 5 -1.20 2.36 -18.37
CA CYS A 5 -1.63 1.16 -17.64
C CYS A 5 -0.87 -0.11 -18.10
N CYS A 6 -0.58 -0.24 -19.40
CA CYS A 6 0.30 -1.32 -19.89
C CYS A 6 1.70 -1.22 -19.28
N GLY A 7 2.29 -0.02 -19.26
CA GLY A 7 3.59 0.19 -18.62
C GLY A 7 3.59 -0.16 -17.12
N ILE A 8 2.52 0.22 -16.41
CA ILE A 8 2.34 -0.12 -14.99
C ILE A 8 2.20 -1.63 -14.79
N PHE A 9 1.44 -2.33 -15.62
CA PHE A 9 1.30 -3.78 -15.57
C PHE A 9 2.65 -4.48 -15.74
N PHE A 10 3.40 -4.15 -16.80
CA PHE A 10 4.72 -4.75 -17.03
C PHE A 10 5.71 -4.43 -15.92
N ASN A 11 5.73 -3.21 -15.40
CA ASN A 11 6.56 -2.84 -14.26
C ASN A 11 6.16 -3.62 -13.00
N ALA A 12 4.85 -3.82 -12.76
CA ALA A 12 4.37 -4.60 -11.63
C ALA A 12 4.70 -6.10 -11.73
N VAL A 13 4.68 -6.69 -12.93
CA VAL A 13 5.12 -8.09 -13.17
C VAL A 13 6.57 -8.30 -12.75
N VAL A 14 7.43 -7.32 -12.99
CA VAL A 14 8.88 -7.43 -12.77
C VAL A 14 9.32 -6.79 -11.44
N SER A 15 8.39 -6.34 -10.59
CA SER A 15 8.69 -5.76 -9.27
C SER A 15 9.14 -6.82 -8.25
N PHE A 16 10.22 -7.53 -8.55
CA PHE A 16 10.74 -8.63 -7.76
C PHE A 16 11.45 -8.19 -6.49
N THR A 17 12.08 -7.00 -6.51
CA THR A 17 12.84 -6.46 -5.38
C THR A 17 12.02 -6.43 -4.10
N PHE A 18 10.78 -5.95 -4.19
CA PHE A 18 9.90 -5.86 -3.02
C PHE A 18 9.58 -7.24 -2.39
N ILE A 19 9.45 -8.27 -3.22
CA ILE A 19 9.00 -9.61 -2.80
C ILE A 19 10.16 -10.47 -2.33
N TYR A 20 11.29 -10.44 -3.04
CA TYR A 20 12.41 -11.35 -2.82
C TYR A 20 13.60 -10.74 -2.09
N LEU A 21 13.54 -9.44 -1.75
CA LEU A 21 14.64 -8.74 -1.07
C LEU A 21 15.06 -9.45 0.22
N PHE A 22 14.10 -9.81 1.06
CA PHE A 22 14.38 -10.46 2.35
C PHE A 22 15.04 -11.82 2.18
N VAL A 23 14.51 -12.65 1.27
CA VAL A 23 15.06 -13.97 0.95
C VAL A 23 16.49 -13.85 0.44
N TRP A 24 16.75 -12.86 -0.42
CA TRP A 24 18.09 -12.61 -0.96
C TRP A 24 19.08 -12.12 0.11
N LEU A 25 18.64 -11.24 1.00
CA LEU A 25 19.49 -10.71 2.08
C LEU A 25 19.86 -11.79 3.09
N THR A 26 18.90 -12.62 3.50
CA THR A 26 19.12 -13.65 4.52
C THR A 26 19.77 -14.91 3.96
N GLY A 27 19.47 -15.30 2.73
CA GLY A 27 20.06 -16.46 2.07
C GLY A 27 21.39 -16.10 1.40
N PRO A 28 21.44 -15.72 0.11
CA PRO A 28 22.68 -15.51 -0.65
C PRO A 28 23.65 -14.48 -0.07
N ARG A 29 23.13 -13.47 0.68
CA ARG A 29 23.96 -12.41 1.29
C ARG A 29 24.40 -12.73 2.71
N GLY A 30 23.84 -13.76 3.35
CA GLY A 30 24.23 -14.22 4.67
C GLY A 30 23.93 -13.25 5.82
N LEU A 31 23.03 -12.26 5.62
CA LEU A 31 22.64 -11.37 6.70
C LEU A 31 21.73 -12.12 7.68
N THR A 32 21.84 -11.78 8.96
CA THR A 32 20.83 -12.21 9.94
C THR A 32 19.47 -11.59 9.62
N VAL A 33 18.38 -12.21 10.07
CA VAL A 33 17.02 -11.69 9.88
C VAL A 33 16.87 -10.28 10.47
N ALA A 34 17.53 -10.01 11.60
CA ALA A 34 17.57 -8.69 12.23
C ALA A 34 18.28 -7.65 11.35
N GLN A 35 19.43 -7.99 10.76
CA GLN A 35 20.17 -7.10 9.86
C GLN A 35 19.38 -6.83 8.57
N ALA A 36 18.79 -7.87 7.97
CA ALA A 36 17.91 -7.73 6.81
C ALA A 36 16.68 -6.86 7.16
N GLY A 37 16.13 -7.03 8.36
CA GLY A 37 15.05 -6.22 8.89
C GLY A 37 15.43 -4.75 9.04
N LEU A 38 16.59 -4.46 9.62
CA LEU A 38 17.09 -3.09 9.75
C LEU A 38 17.26 -2.43 8.38
N LEU A 39 17.88 -3.12 7.42
CA LEU A 39 18.08 -2.64 6.06
C LEU A 39 16.75 -2.40 5.34
N GLY A 40 15.78 -3.32 5.51
CA GLY A 40 14.42 -3.16 4.99
C GLY A 40 13.70 -1.96 5.59
N GLY A 41 13.85 -1.71 6.89
CA GLY A 41 13.28 -0.55 7.58
C GLY A 41 13.88 0.78 7.10
N ILE A 42 15.22 0.86 6.97
CA ILE A 42 15.89 2.04 6.42
C ILE A 42 15.44 2.27 4.96
N GLY A 43 15.30 1.20 4.16
CA GLY A 43 14.73 1.26 2.83
C GLY A 43 13.30 1.80 2.84
N GLY A 44 12.48 1.35 3.79
CA GLY A 44 11.12 1.86 4.01
C GLY A 44 11.09 3.36 4.31
N ILE A 45 12.01 3.88 5.13
CA ILE A 45 12.18 5.32 5.37
C ILE A 45 12.48 6.03 4.04
N GLY A 46 13.41 5.48 3.24
CA GLY A 46 13.71 6.01 1.91
C GLY A 46 12.46 6.12 1.04
N LEU A 47 11.67 5.05 0.94
CA LEU A 47 10.43 5.01 0.15
C LEU A 47 9.42 6.08 0.60
N VAL A 48 9.20 6.20 1.92
CA VAL A 48 8.29 7.19 2.50
C VAL A 48 8.78 8.60 2.20
N ALA A 49 10.06 8.90 2.46
CA ALA A 49 10.65 10.19 2.17
C ALA A 49 10.54 10.55 0.68
N GLY A 50 10.81 9.59 -0.21
CA GLY A 50 10.67 9.76 -1.65
C GLY A 50 9.24 10.04 -2.09
N ASN A 51 8.24 9.40 -1.48
CA ASN A 51 6.83 9.70 -1.76
C ASN A 51 6.46 11.16 -1.40
N PHE A 52 6.94 11.67 -0.25
CA PHE A 52 6.64 13.03 0.16
C PHE A 52 7.40 14.07 -0.67
N THR A 53 8.71 13.89 -0.84
CA THR A 53 9.55 14.83 -1.60
C THR A 53 9.27 14.76 -3.09
N GLY A 54 8.86 13.60 -3.62
CA GLY A 54 8.52 13.41 -5.02
C GLY A 54 7.34 14.27 -5.48
N GLY A 55 6.38 14.54 -4.61
CA GLY A 55 5.32 15.51 -4.86
C GLY A 55 5.90 16.91 -5.04
N TRP A 56 6.75 17.35 -4.12
CA TRP A 56 7.43 18.65 -4.21
C TRP A 56 8.34 18.75 -5.45
N PHE A 57 9.14 17.75 -5.75
CA PHE A 57 9.93 17.72 -6.98
C PHE A 57 9.05 17.81 -8.23
N GLY A 58 7.92 17.11 -8.23
CA GLY A 58 6.95 17.17 -9.32
C GLY A 58 6.35 18.56 -9.51
N ASP A 59 6.05 19.26 -8.42
CA ASP A 59 5.50 20.63 -8.44
C ASP A 59 6.54 21.66 -8.93
N VAL A 60 7.82 21.48 -8.58
CA VAL A 60 8.90 22.42 -8.92
C VAL A 60 9.46 22.16 -10.30
N TYR A 61 9.82 20.94 -10.62
CA TYR A 61 10.54 20.57 -11.84
C TYR A 61 9.66 19.89 -12.89
N GLY A 62 8.40 19.57 -12.55
CA GLY A 62 7.45 18.85 -13.38
C GLY A 62 7.44 17.34 -13.10
N HIS A 63 6.24 16.77 -12.95
CA HIS A 63 6.03 15.36 -12.60
C HIS A 63 6.69 14.38 -13.58
N ARG A 64 6.73 14.71 -14.88
CA ARG A 64 7.42 13.89 -15.89
C ARG A 64 8.92 13.82 -15.62
N ARG A 65 9.59 14.93 -15.33
CA ARG A 65 11.02 14.95 -15.02
C ARG A 65 11.34 14.21 -13.72
N ALA A 66 10.53 14.40 -12.69
CA ALA A 66 10.64 13.69 -11.41
C ALA A 66 10.52 12.17 -11.59
N LEU A 67 9.55 11.72 -12.40
CA LEU A 67 9.37 10.30 -12.73
C LEU A 67 10.59 9.74 -13.45
N LEU A 68 11.07 10.42 -14.50
CA LEU A 68 12.20 9.95 -15.31
C LEU A 68 13.50 9.89 -14.52
N ALA A 69 13.79 10.93 -13.72
CA ALA A 69 14.99 10.97 -12.88
C ALA A 69 14.94 9.89 -11.79
N GLY A 70 13.80 9.76 -11.10
CA GLY A 70 13.63 8.73 -10.08
C GLY A 70 13.73 7.32 -10.65
N ALA A 71 13.13 7.05 -11.81
CA ALA A 71 13.23 5.74 -12.46
C ALA A 71 14.64 5.44 -12.96
N ALA A 72 15.36 6.44 -13.50
CA ALA A 72 16.76 6.29 -13.87
C ALA A 72 17.63 5.94 -12.67
N VAL A 73 17.52 6.66 -11.55
CA VAL A 73 18.30 6.40 -10.34
C VAL A 73 17.95 5.03 -9.74
N SER A 74 16.67 4.74 -9.53
CA SER A 74 16.23 3.46 -8.94
C SER A 74 16.64 2.29 -9.83
N GLY A 75 16.35 2.35 -11.13
CA GLY A 75 16.66 1.28 -12.07
C GLY A 75 18.16 1.02 -12.20
N SER A 76 18.99 2.07 -12.28
CA SER A 76 20.47 1.92 -12.35
C SER A 76 21.03 1.26 -11.09
N ILE A 77 20.56 1.65 -9.90
CA ILE A 77 20.99 1.03 -8.64
C ILE A 77 20.59 -0.45 -8.62
N LEU A 78 19.35 -0.77 -8.99
CA LEU A 78 18.88 -2.17 -9.00
C LEU A 78 19.67 -3.04 -9.98
N CYS A 79 20.12 -2.52 -11.12
CA CYS A 79 20.96 -3.27 -12.06
C CYS A 79 22.31 -3.71 -11.45
N VAL A 80 22.84 -2.93 -10.50
CA VAL A 80 24.17 -3.20 -9.93
C VAL A 80 24.13 -3.68 -8.48
N VAL A 81 22.96 -3.63 -7.81
CA VAL A 81 22.84 -3.91 -6.38
C VAL A 81 23.34 -5.30 -6.00
N ALA A 82 23.18 -6.29 -6.89
CA ALA A 82 23.63 -7.66 -6.64
C ALA A 82 25.18 -7.79 -6.62
N LEU A 83 25.89 -6.84 -7.21
CA LEU A 83 27.35 -6.81 -7.26
C LEU A 83 27.98 -6.04 -6.09
N LEU A 84 27.17 -5.26 -5.36
CA LEU A 84 27.66 -4.41 -4.29
C LEU A 84 28.01 -5.23 -3.02
N PRO A 85 29.05 -4.83 -2.28
CA PRO A 85 29.33 -5.40 -0.96
C PRO A 85 28.21 -5.04 0.03
N VAL A 86 28.05 -5.85 1.09
CA VAL A 86 26.98 -5.68 2.10
C VAL A 86 26.95 -4.26 2.68
N ALA A 87 28.11 -3.67 2.98
CA ALA A 87 28.18 -2.30 3.50
C ALA A 87 27.55 -1.27 2.56
N ALA A 88 27.74 -1.42 1.24
CA ALA A 88 27.18 -0.51 0.26
C ALA A 88 25.64 -0.66 0.11
N LEU A 89 25.09 -1.83 0.46
CA LEU A 89 23.62 -2.04 0.42
C LEU A 89 22.88 -1.13 1.40
N TYR A 90 23.50 -0.74 2.53
CA TYR A 90 22.91 0.18 3.51
C TYR A 90 22.72 1.60 2.96
N VAL A 91 23.35 1.94 1.85
CA VAL A 91 23.16 3.21 1.14
C VAL A 91 22.37 3.00 -0.16
N ALA A 92 22.74 2.00 -0.95
CA ALA A 92 22.18 1.77 -2.28
C ALA A 92 20.68 1.41 -2.23
N LEU A 93 20.26 0.50 -1.33
CA LEU A 93 18.87 0.10 -1.23
C LEU A 93 17.95 1.22 -0.73
N PRO A 94 18.26 1.96 0.35
CA PRO A 94 17.48 3.13 0.75
C PRO A 94 17.39 4.20 -0.33
N LEU A 95 18.46 4.45 -1.08
CA LEU A 95 18.46 5.40 -2.19
C LEU A 95 17.59 4.92 -3.36
N ALA A 96 17.66 3.64 -3.71
CA ALA A 96 16.78 3.05 -4.73
C ALA A 96 15.31 3.15 -4.32
N GLN A 97 14.99 2.86 -3.06
CA GLN A 97 13.64 2.95 -2.52
C GLN A 97 13.16 4.41 -2.44
N TYR A 98 14.03 5.35 -2.08
CA TYR A 98 13.72 6.78 -2.15
C TYR A 98 13.32 7.19 -3.57
N ALA A 99 14.15 6.84 -4.55
CA ALA A 99 13.89 7.13 -5.96
C ALA A 99 12.60 6.45 -6.46
N ALA A 100 12.31 5.21 -6.03
CA ALA A 100 11.05 4.52 -6.31
C ALA A 100 9.84 5.25 -5.68
N GLY A 101 10.01 5.83 -4.49
CA GLY A 101 8.99 6.69 -3.86
C GLY A 101 8.68 7.94 -4.68
N VAL A 102 9.72 8.60 -5.22
CA VAL A 102 9.56 9.75 -6.14
C VAL A 102 8.79 9.33 -7.40
N VAL A 103 9.14 8.20 -8.01
CA VAL A 103 8.43 7.65 -9.18
C VAL A 103 6.95 7.40 -8.87
N ARG A 104 6.65 6.79 -7.72
CA ARG A 104 5.29 6.48 -7.28
C ARG A 104 4.44 7.74 -7.11
N SER A 105 4.98 8.76 -6.47
CA SER A 105 4.32 10.05 -6.28
C SER A 105 4.06 10.75 -7.62
N ALA A 106 5.07 10.84 -8.47
CA ALA A 106 4.97 11.46 -9.79
C ALA A 106 3.97 10.73 -10.71
N ASN A 107 3.95 9.40 -10.67
CA ASN A 107 3.01 8.56 -11.42
C ASN A 107 1.54 8.84 -11.01
N SER A 108 1.29 8.90 -9.69
CA SER A 108 -0.04 9.21 -9.16
C SER A 108 -0.52 10.60 -9.60
N ALA A 109 0.38 11.59 -9.58
CA ALA A 109 0.07 12.96 -10.01
C ALA A 109 -0.21 13.03 -11.53
N LEU A 110 0.59 12.35 -12.37
CA LEU A 110 0.38 12.31 -13.81
C LEU A 110 -0.96 11.67 -14.19
N ILE A 111 -1.38 10.64 -13.48
CA ILE A 111 -2.68 10.01 -13.68
C ILE A 111 -3.81 10.98 -13.29
N ALA A 112 -3.66 11.67 -12.14
CA ALA A 112 -4.67 12.62 -11.68
C ALA A 112 -4.87 13.79 -12.66
N VAL A 113 -3.80 14.23 -13.33
CA VAL A 113 -3.84 15.31 -14.34
C VAL A 113 -4.27 14.78 -15.72
N GLY A 114 -3.84 13.59 -16.10
CA GLY A 114 -4.08 13.02 -17.43
C GLY A 114 -5.46 12.44 -17.65
N VAL A 115 -6.32 12.40 -16.62
CA VAL A 115 -7.68 11.86 -16.68
C VAL A 115 -8.69 12.98 -16.49
N ALA A 116 -9.68 13.07 -17.40
CA ALA A 116 -10.77 14.05 -17.30
C ALA A 116 -11.46 14.00 -15.93
N GLU A 117 -11.91 15.18 -15.49
CA GLU A 117 -12.68 15.30 -14.24
C GLU A 117 -13.82 14.33 -14.16
N GLY A 118 -14.38 13.68 -13.70
CA GLY A 118 -15.45 12.65 -13.76
C GLY A 118 -14.95 11.22 -14.03
N SER A 119 -13.80 11.04 -14.67
CA SER A 119 -13.24 9.72 -14.98
C SER A 119 -12.04 9.33 -14.11
N ARG A 120 -11.61 10.18 -13.18
CA ARG A 120 -10.45 9.93 -12.29
C ARG A 120 -10.58 8.65 -11.48
N ARG A 121 -11.80 8.39 -10.95
CA ARG A 121 -12.09 7.15 -10.20
C ARG A 121 -11.86 5.91 -11.06
N GLN A 122 -12.32 5.93 -12.30
CA GLN A 122 -12.12 4.84 -13.26
C GLN A 122 -10.64 4.68 -13.62
N GLY A 123 -9.91 5.80 -13.77
CA GLY A 123 -8.48 5.80 -14.01
C GLY A 123 -7.66 5.11 -12.93
N PHE A 124 -7.91 5.44 -11.68
CA PHE A 124 -7.25 4.79 -10.55
C PHE A 124 -7.66 3.33 -10.41
N ALA A 125 -8.92 2.97 -10.71
CA ALA A 125 -9.37 1.58 -10.69
C ALA A 125 -8.64 0.72 -11.74
N VAL A 126 -8.48 1.22 -12.97
CA VAL A 126 -7.75 0.51 -14.03
C VAL A 126 -6.27 0.38 -13.69
N MET A 127 -5.66 1.43 -13.12
CA MET A 127 -4.28 1.36 -12.64
C MET A 127 -4.11 0.28 -11.56
N ARG A 128 -5.01 0.25 -10.58
CA ARG A 128 -4.99 -0.74 -9.51
C ARG A 128 -5.18 -2.16 -10.04
N PHE A 129 -6.10 -2.35 -10.98
CA PHE A 129 -6.29 -3.62 -11.67
C PHE A 129 -5.00 -4.08 -12.38
N ALA A 130 -4.37 -3.18 -13.14
CA ALA A 130 -3.11 -3.49 -13.84
C ALA A 130 -1.99 -3.87 -12.86
N SER A 131 -1.86 -3.13 -11.75
CA SER A 131 -0.86 -3.45 -10.71
C SER A 131 -1.13 -4.81 -10.06
N ASN A 132 -2.38 -5.09 -9.66
CA ASN A 132 -2.74 -6.37 -9.01
C ASN A 132 -2.57 -7.55 -9.97
N ALA A 133 -2.92 -7.40 -11.26
CA ALA A 133 -2.67 -8.40 -12.27
C ALA A 133 -1.17 -8.70 -12.43
N GLY A 134 -0.32 -7.66 -12.42
CA GLY A 134 1.13 -7.81 -12.41
C GLY A 134 1.64 -8.55 -11.17
N PHE A 135 1.14 -8.18 -10.00
CA PHE A 135 1.46 -8.86 -8.73
C PHE A 135 0.97 -10.31 -8.65
N THR A 136 -0.02 -10.71 -9.44
CA THR A 136 -0.46 -12.11 -9.53
C THR A 136 0.53 -12.95 -10.33
N VAL A 137 1.05 -12.42 -11.43
CA VAL A 137 1.92 -13.13 -12.37
C VAL A 137 3.41 -13.03 -11.97
N GLY A 138 3.82 -11.89 -11.43
CA GLY A 138 5.22 -11.58 -11.13
C GLY A 138 5.90 -12.57 -10.16
N PRO A 139 5.35 -12.82 -8.97
CA PRO A 139 6.01 -13.65 -7.96
C PRO A 139 6.35 -15.08 -8.42
N PRO A 140 5.45 -15.84 -9.08
CA PRO A 140 5.82 -17.15 -9.61
C PRO A 140 6.93 -17.09 -10.68
N LEU A 141 6.90 -16.08 -11.55
CA LEU A 141 7.97 -15.87 -12.53
C LEU A 141 9.29 -15.54 -11.83
N GLY A 142 9.27 -14.69 -10.81
CA GLY A 142 10.43 -14.36 -10.01
C GLY A 142 11.03 -15.58 -9.33
N ALA A 143 10.18 -16.43 -8.74
CA ALA A 143 10.61 -17.69 -8.13
C ALA A 143 11.29 -18.62 -9.14
N LEU A 144 10.74 -18.72 -10.37
CA LEU A 144 11.31 -19.52 -11.44
C LEU A 144 12.68 -18.99 -11.86
N VAL A 145 12.83 -17.68 -12.03
CA VAL A 145 14.11 -17.02 -12.34
C VAL A 145 15.13 -17.24 -11.23
N ALA A 146 14.74 -17.08 -9.95
CA ALA A 146 15.62 -17.33 -8.81
C ALA A 146 16.11 -18.79 -8.75
N ALA A 147 15.22 -19.75 -9.06
CA ALA A 147 15.54 -21.18 -9.05
C ALA A 147 16.45 -21.61 -10.21
N ARG A 148 16.35 -20.97 -11.39
CA ARG A 148 17.10 -21.34 -12.59
C ARG A 148 18.42 -20.62 -12.71
N PHE A 149 18.50 -19.39 -12.21
CA PHE A 149 19.70 -18.53 -12.36
C PHE A 149 20.23 -18.13 -10.96
N SER A 150 19.77 -17.01 -10.44
CA SER A 150 20.05 -16.56 -9.08
C SER A 150 19.12 -15.41 -8.71
N TYR A 151 19.02 -15.09 -7.41
CA TYR A 151 18.31 -13.91 -6.92
C TYR A 151 18.84 -12.59 -7.49
N GLY A 152 20.14 -12.52 -7.80
CA GLY A 152 20.74 -11.32 -8.39
C GLY A 152 20.09 -10.89 -9.70
N TRP A 153 19.68 -11.85 -10.54
CA TRP A 153 18.99 -11.58 -11.79
C TRP A 153 17.60 -10.96 -11.62
N LEU A 154 16.96 -11.20 -10.48
CA LEU A 154 15.67 -10.55 -10.15
C LEU A 154 15.82 -9.03 -10.05
N PHE A 155 16.89 -8.58 -9.40
CA PHE A 155 17.17 -7.15 -9.24
C PHE A 155 17.57 -6.51 -10.57
N VAL A 156 18.39 -7.23 -11.36
CA VAL A 156 18.77 -6.76 -12.71
C VAL A 156 17.53 -6.64 -13.61
N ALA A 157 16.64 -7.63 -13.58
CA ALA A 157 15.40 -7.60 -14.36
C ALA A 157 14.48 -6.45 -13.93
N ASP A 158 14.32 -6.23 -12.62
CA ASP A 158 13.54 -5.11 -12.06
C ASP A 158 14.17 -3.76 -12.44
N GLY A 159 15.50 -3.64 -12.34
CA GLY A 159 16.25 -2.47 -12.78
C GLY A 159 16.06 -2.15 -14.27
N ILE A 160 16.24 -3.15 -15.13
CA ILE A 160 16.04 -3.00 -16.58
C ILE A 160 14.58 -2.63 -16.89
N ALA A 161 13.60 -3.31 -16.28
CA ALA A 161 12.18 -2.99 -16.48
C ALA A 161 11.85 -1.55 -16.04
N THR A 162 12.42 -1.09 -14.93
CA THR A 162 12.26 0.30 -14.45
C THR A 162 12.90 1.31 -15.43
N LEU A 163 14.07 1.02 -15.99
CA LEU A 163 14.70 1.86 -17.00
C LEU A 163 13.91 1.87 -18.32
N LEU A 164 13.42 0.70 -18.76
CA LEU A 164 12.56 0.60 -19.94
C LEU A 164 11.24 1.35 -19.73
N PHE A 165 10.66 1.27 -18.54
CA PHE A 165 9.50 2.08 -18.18
C PHE A 165 9.80 3.58 -18.26
N ALA A 166 10.98 4.03 -17.80
CA ALA A 166 11.40 5.43 -17.95
C ALA A 166 11.49 5.85 -19.41
N VAL A 167 12.14 5.04 -20.27
CA VAL A 167 12.22 5.31 -21.71
C VAL A 167 10.84 5.34 -22.36
N TYR A 168 9.99 4.40 -22.02
CA TYR A 168 8.61 4.36 -22.50
C TYR A 168 7.82 5.60 -22.05
N ALA A 169 7.88 5.95 -20.78
CA ALA A 169 7.23 7.14 -20.24
C ALA A 169 7.76 8.43 -20.90
N ALA A 170 9.07 8.49 -21.18
CA ALA A 170 9.66 9.62 -21.90
C ALA A 170 9.11 9.84 -23.31
N ARG A 171 8.71 8.76 -23.98
CA ARG A 171 8.14 8.81 -25.34
C ARG A 171 6.63 9.05 -25.36
N VAL A 172 5.90 8.55 -24.36
CA VAL A 172 4.43 8.59 -24.30
C VAL A 172 3.90 9.83 -23.60
N LEU A 173 4.62 10.31 -22.57
CA LEU A 173 4.19 11.48 -21.80
C LEU A 173 4.61 12.78 -22.53
N PRO A 174 3.68 13.74 -22.73
CA PRO A 174 3.98 15.01 -23.39
C PRO A 174 5.07 15.79 -22.64
N GLY A 175 5.99 16.38 -23.41
CA GLY A 175 7.20 17.04 -22.89
C GLY A 175 6.97 18.38 -22.20
N HIS A 176 5.82 19.04 -22.41
CA HIS A 176 5.53 20.40 -21.94
C HIS A 176 4.15 20.47 -21.31
N GLY A 177 4.07 21.12 -20.13
CA GLY A 177 2.83 21.71 -19.68
C GLY A 177 1.86 20.83 -18.86
N ALA A 178 2.35 20.05 -17.92
CA ALA A 178 1.46 19.73 -16.81
C ALA A 178 1.18 21.04 -16.06
N ALA A 179 0.03 21.62 -16.35
CA ALA A 179 -0.44 22.82 -15.68
C ALA A 179 -0.32 22.57 -14.16
N ARG A 180 0.33 23.52 -13.50
CA ARG A 180 0.41 23.58 -12.02
C ARG A 180 -1.01 23.45 -11.49
N ALA A 181 -1.32 22.29 -10.90
CA ALA A 181 -2.64 22.14 -10.28
C ALA A 181 -2.83 23.30 -9.31
N PRO A 182 -3.96 24.02 -9.36
CA PRO A 182 -4.18 25.12 -8.43
C PRO A 182 -4.01 24.58 -7.02
N ARG A 183 -3.09 25.16 -6.28
CA ARG A 183 -2.95 24.86 -4.84
C ARG A 183 -4.29 25.24 -4.20
N PRO A 184 -4.99 24.30 -3.54
CA PRO A 184 -6.21 24.69 -2.86
C PRO A 184 -5.89 25.84 -1.92
N PRO A 185 -6.72 26.92 -1.86
CA PRO A 185 -6.46 28.05 -0.98
C PRO A 185 -6.25 27.52 0.43
N SER A 186 -5.14 27.92 1.04
CA SER A 186 -4.93 27.71 2.47
C SER A 186 -6.07 28.47 3.17
N ALA A 187 -7.04 27.74 3.73
CA ALA A 187 -8.12 28.36 4.47
C ALA A 187 -7.54 29.01 5.73
N ALA A 188 -7.27 30.30 5.64
CA ALA A 188 -6.96 31.11 6.81
C ALA A 188 -8.14 30.97 7.79
N GLY A 189 -7.88 30.43 9.00
CA GLY A 189 -8.93 30.19 10.00
C GLY A 189 -9.46 28.75 10.09
N ALA A 190 -8.96 27.79 9.31
CA ALA A 190 -9.37 26.39 9.46
C ALA A 190 -9.00 25.83 10.85
N PRO A 191 -9.91 25.10 11.52
CA PRO A 191 -9.64 24.45 12.80
C PRO A 191 -8.34 23.63 12.76
N ARG A 192 -7.63 23.60 13.89
CA ARG A 192 -6.39 22.81 13.98
C ARG A 192 -6.74 21.34 13.79
N LEU A 193 -6.00 20.63 12.94
CA LEU A 193 -6.18 19.20 12.64
C LEU A 193 -6.39 18.34 13.90
N ARG A 194 -5.68 18.68 14.98
CA ARG A 194 -5.81 18.00 16.28
C ARG A 194 -7.20 18.14 16.89
N ALA A 195 -7.86 19.28 16.72
CA ALA A 195 -9.22 19.49 17.22
C ALA A 195 -10.23 18.68 16.39
N GLU A 196 -10.05 18.68 15.06
CA GLU A 196 -10.89 17.86 14.15
C GLU A 196 -10.79 16.37 14.43
N LEU A 197 -9.59 15.88 14.71
CA LEU A 197 -9.36 14.46 15.03
C LEU A 197 -9.96 14.09 16.41
N ARG A 198 -9.84 14.99 17.42
CA ARG A 198 -10.45 14.75 18.74
C ARG A 198 -11.97 14.71 18.69
N ALA A 199 -12.57 15.45 17.77
CA ALA A 199 -14.02 15.40 17.55
C ALA A 199 -14.48 14.11 16.86
N ARG A 200 -13.54 13.29 16.33
CA ARG A 200 -13.81 12.04 15.58
C ARG A 200 -13.03 10.87 16.16
N PRO A 201 -13.34 10.43 17.38
CA PRO A 201 -12.56 9.39 18.07
C PRO A 201 -12.55 8.06 17.33
N ALA A 202 -13.61 7.70 16.60
CA ALA A 202 -13.64 6.50 15.77
C ALA A 202 -12.57 6.52 14.65
N VAL A 203 -12.27 7.69 14.06
CA VAL A 203 -11.21 7.83 13.07
C VAL A 203 -9.84 7.66 13.72
N LEU A 204 -9.62 8.19 14.93
CA LEU A 204 -8.36 8.00 15.67
C LEU A 204 -8.09 6.53 15.98
N VAL A 205 -9.12 5.82 16.49
CA VAL A 205 -9.03 4.37 16.76
C VAL A 205 -8.72 3.61 15.47
N LEU A 206 -9.39 3.96 14.37
CA LEU A 206 -9.13 3.34 13.08
C LEU A 206 -7.69 3.58 12.60
N LEU A 207 -7.17 4.81 12.68
CA LEU A 207 -5.79 5.11 12.26
C LEU A 207 -4.77 4.33 13.08
N ALA A 208 -4.95 4.23 14.40
CA ALA A 208 -4.09 3.43 15.27
C ALA A 208 -4.17 1.93 14.91
N ALA A 209 -5.37 1.41 14.68
CA ALA A 209 -5.58 0.03 14.25
C ALA A 209 -4.92 -0.27 12.89
N ILE A 210 -4.96 0.68 11.95
CA ILE A 210 -4.30 0.54 10.64
C ILE A 210 -2.77 0.50 10.79
N VAL A 211 -2.18 1.32 11.66
CA VAL A 211 -0.73 1.23 11.96
C VAL A 211 -0.38 -0.16 12.50
N CYS A 212 -1.13 -0.66 13.48
CA CYS A 212 -0.91 -1.98 14.05
C CYS A 212 -1.05 -3.10 13.01
N VAL A 213 -2.12 -3.05 12.20
CA VAL A 213 -2.36 -4.11 11.22
C VAL A 213 -1.41 -4.02 10.03
N ASP A 214 -0.96 -2.83 9.61
CA ASP A 214 0.02 -2.73 8.52
C ASP A 214 1.37 -3.32 8.95
N LEU A 215 1.76 -3.15 10.20
CA LEU A 215 2.95 -3.80 10.79
C LEU A 215 2.82 -5.33 10.75
N VAL A 216 1.67 -5.88 11.10
CA VAL A 216 1.38 -7.32 11.02
C VAL A 216 1.32 -7.79 9.56
N TYR A 217 0.56 -7.10 8.72
CA TYR A 217 0.36 -7.44 7.32
C TYR A 217 1.68 -7.52 6.55
N ARG A 218 2.63 -6.62 6.85
CA ARG A 218 3.93 -6.56 6.15
C ARG A 218 4.86 -7.71 6.50
N GLN A 219 4.59 -8.49 7.55
CA GLN A 219 5.38 -9.68 7.86
C GLN A 219 5.36 -10.72 6.74
N GLN A 220 4.31 -10.73 5.91
CA GLN A 220 4.26 -11.61 4.74
C GLN A 220 5.38 -11.36 3.71
N TYR A 221 5.96 -10.14 3.70
CA TYR A 221 7.04 -9.77 2.77
C TYR A 221 8.43 -9.73 3.42
N SER A 222 8.51 -9.83 4.74
CA SER A 222 9.77 -9.79 5.48
C SER A 222 10.11 -11.11 6.15
N THR A 223 9.44 -11.47 7.21
CA THR A 223 9.77 -12.64 8.03
C THR A 223 9.13 -13.93 7.54
N LEU A 224 7.95 -13.88 6.90
CA LEU A 224 7.28 -15.10 6.40
C LEU A 224 8.13 -15.91 5.40
N PRO A 225 8.77 -15.30 4.37
CA PRO A 225 9.60 -16.08 3.45
C PRO A 225 10.80 -16.73 4.13
N VAL A 226 11.36 -16.10 5.17
CA VAL A 226 12.45 -16.69 5.96
C VAL A 226 11.92 -17.87 6.78
N PHE A 227 10.79 -17.67 7.48
CA PHE A 227 10.14 -18.73 8.25
C PHE A 227 9.81 -19.96 7.39
N LEU A 228 9.31 -19.76 6.18
CA LEU A 228 9.06 -20.85 5.24
C LEU A 228 10.37 -21.55 4.83
N GLY A 229 11.42 -20.78 4.54
CA GLY A 229 12.76 -21.31 4.22
C GLY A 229 13.36 -22.15 5.35
N ASP A 230 13.26 -21.67 6.59
CA ASP A 230 13.73 -22.40 7.80
C ASP A 230 13.01 -23.73 8.02
N HIS A 231 11.79 -23.88 7.44
CA HIS A 231 11.00 -25.12 7.49
C HIS A 231 11.07 -25.94 6.18
N GLY A 232 12.05 -25.66 5.31
CA GLY A 232 12.34 -26.44 4.12
C GLY A 232 11.48 -26.13 2.88
N PHE A 233 10.69 -25.05 2.89
CA PHE A 233 9.97 -24.60 1.72
C PHE A 233 10.85 -23.73 0.82
N ASP A 234 10.84 -24.00 -0.47
CA ASP A 234 11.58 -23.21 -1.43
C ASP A 234 10.86 -21.88 -1.80
N ALA A 235 11.59 -20.99 -2.49
CA ALA A 235 11.05 -19.70 -2.94
C ALA A 235 9.86 -19.84 -3.88
N ARG A 236 9.67 -21.00 -4.54
CA ARG A 236 8.54 -21.25 -5.42
C ARG A 236 7.24 -21.30 -4.63
N VAL A 237 7.24 -21.99 -3.49
CA VAL A 237 6.07 -22.03 -2.60
C VAL A 237 5.68 -20.61 -2.17
N TYR A 238 6.64 -19.80 -1.73
CA TYR A 238 6.40 -18.41 -1.37
C TYR A 238 5.86 -17.58 -2.55
N GLY A 239 6.45 -17.71 -3.73
CA GLY A 239 5.97 -17.06 -4.95
C GLY A 239 4.51 -17.39 -5.29
N TRP A 240 4.12 -18.68 -5.17
CA TRP A 240 2.73 -19.11 -5.38
C TRP A 240 1.79 -18.57 -4.31
N LEU A 241 2.20 -18.51 -3.04
CA LEU A 241 1.40 -17.92 -1.97
C LEU A 241 1.09 -16.43 -2.25
N ILE A 242 2.07 -15.66 -2.69
CA ILE A 242 1.85 -14.25 -3.08
C ILE A 242 0.97 -14.15 -4.32
N ALA A 243 1.10 -15.06 -5.27
CA ALA A 243 0.23 -15.11 -6.45
C ALA A 243 -1.24 -15.41 -6.08
N ILE A 244 -1.48 -16.31 -5.10
CA ILE A 244 -2.82 -16.57 -4.55
C ILE A 244 -3.43 -15.27 -4.01
N ASN A 245 -2.68 -14.50 -3.22
CA ASN A 245 -3.13 -13.20 -2.71
C ASN A 245 -3.55 -12.27 -3.86
N GLY A 246 -2.67 -12.03 -4.82
CA GLY A 246 -2.96 -11.16 -5.97
C GLY A 246 -4.15 -11.64 -6.80
N GLY A 247 -4.22 -12.94 -7.07
CA GLY A 247 -5.29 -13.56 -7.87
C GLY A 247 -6.65 -13.48 -7.18
N VAL A 248 -6.72 -13.76 -5.88
CA VAL A 248 -7.97 -13.64 -5.09
C VAL A 248 -8.45 -12.19 -5.05
N ILE A 249 -7.54 -11.22 -4.85
CA ILE A 249 -7.89 -9.79 -4.90
C ILE A 249 -8.44 -9.43 -6.29
N LEU A 250 -7.75 -9.85 -7.35
CA LEU A 250 -8.15 -9.56 -8.72
C LEU A 250 -9.58 -10.04 -9.03
N CYS A 251 -9.91 -11.25 -8.58
CA CYS A 251 -11.21 -11.86 -8.82
C CYS A 251 -12.32 -11.36 -7.89
N LEU A 252 -12.02 -11.10 -6.62
CA LEU A 252 -13.05 -10.92 -5.60
C LEU A 252 -13.20 -9.47 -5.09
N GLU A 253 -12.24 -8.58 -5.30
CA GLU A 253 -12.33 -7.22 -4.75
C GLU A 253 -13.56 -6.44 -5.24
N LEU A 254 -13.83 -6.47 -6.54
CA LEU A 254 -14.98 -5.77 -7.12
C LEU A 254 -16.33 -6.41 -6.73
N PRO A 255 -16.51 -7.74 -6.83
CA PRO A 255 -17.70 -8.41 -6.34
C PRO A 255 -17.96 -8.15 -4.84
N ALA A 256 -16.92 -8.26 -4.01
CA ALA A 256 -17.04 -8.01 -2.56
C ALA A 256 -17.43 -6.56 -2.27
N ALA A 257 -16.80 -5.59 -2.93
CA ALA A 257 -17.15 -4.17 -2.76
C ALA A 257 -18.62 -3.89 -3.14
N HIS A 258 -19.15 -4.56 -4.15
CA HIS A 258 -20.56 -4.44 -4.53
C HIS A 258 -21.51 -5.13 -3.54
N ALA A 259 -21.21 -6.37 -3.17
CA ALA A 259 -22.06 -7.17 -2.27
C ALA A 259 -22.14 -6.55 -0.85
N LEU A 260 -21.05 -5.96 -0.40
CA LEU A 260 -20.91 -5.46 0.97
C LEU A 260 -21.21 -3.95 1.13
N ARG A 261 -21.57 -3.26 0.05
CA ARG A 261 -21.81 -1.79 0.04
C ARG A 261 -22.82 -1.27 1.06
N ARG A 262 -23.75 -2.14 1.51
CA ARG A 262 -24.81 -1.82 2.48
C ARG A 262 -24.42 -2.16 3.94
N ARG A 263 -23.28 -2.77 4.15
CA ARG A 263 -22.81 -3.17 5.49
C ARG A 263 -22.13 -1.99 6.20
N ALA A 264 -22.21 -1.98 7.52
CA ALA A 264 -21.58 -0.95 8.35
C ALA A 264 -20.04 -0.97 8.15
N PRO A 265 -19.39 0.16 7.75
CA PRO A 265 -17.98 0.16 7.40
C PRO A 265 -17.05 -0.33 8.50
N LEU A 266 -17.22 0.15 9.76
CA LEU A 266 -16.37 -0.27 10.87
C LEU A 266 -16.55 -1.76 11.23
N SER A 267 -17.72 -2.35 10.96
CA SER A 267 -17.92 -3.81 11.15
C SER A 267 -17.09 -4.60 10.15
N MET A 268 -17.07 -4.16 8.90
CA MET A 268 -16.31 -4.82 7.85
C MET A 268 -14.81 -4.68 8.07
N ILE A 269 -14.37 -3.46 8.44
CA ILE A 269 -12.96 -3.21 8.76
C ILE A 269 -12.54 -4.10 9.93
N GLY A 270 -13.29 -4.08 11.05
CA GLY A 270 -12.97 -4.90 12.21
C GLY A 270 -12.93 -6.40 11.91
N ALA A 271 -13.92 -6.92 11.16
CA ALA A 271 -13.91 -8.32 10.71
C ALA A 271 -12.69 -8.62 9.81
N GLY A 272 -12.32 -7.71 8.92
CA GLY A 272 -11.13 -7.84 8.08
C GLY A 272 -9.84 -7.93 8.90
N LEU A 273 -9.69 -7.09 9.93
CA LEU A 273 -8.54 -7.13 10.83
C LEU A 273 -8.49 -8.43 11.66
N LEU A 274 -9.64 -8.94 12.11
CA LEU A 274 -9.72 -10.23 12.79
C LEU A 274 -9.32 -11.39 11.87
N LEU A 275 -9.71 -11.36 10.60
CA LEU A 275 -9.26 -12.34 9.60
C LEU A 275 -7.75 -12.30 9.38
N VAL A 276 -7.13 -11.12 9.35
CA VAL A 276 -5.66 -11.01 9.30
C VAL A 276 -5.04 -11.71 10.52
N GLY A 277 -5.56 -11.47 11.72
CA GLY A 277 -5.10 -12.13 12.94
C GLY A 277 -5.28 -13.65 12.90
N LEU A 278 -6.44 -14.12 12.44
CA LEU A 278 -6.72 -15.55 12.28
C LEU A 278 -5.74 -16.21 11.31
N GLY A 279 -5.37 -15.51 10.23
CA GLY A 279 -4.36 -15.99 9.29
C GLY A 279 -3.02 -16.26 9.97
N TYR A 280 -2.50 -15.29 10.74
CA TYR A 280 -1.24 -15.49 11.47
C TYR A 280 -1.33 -16.51 12.59
N LEU A 281 -2.51 -16.67 13.21
CA LEU A 281 -2.76 -17.74 14.19
C LEU A 281 -2.58 -19.14 13.56
N ALA A 282 -2.88 -19.30 12.28
CA ALA A 282 -2.70 -20.56 11.57
C ALA A 282 -1.22 -21.03 11.50
N LEU A 283 -0.25 -20.10 11.66
CA LEU A 283 1.18 -20.45 11.67
C LEU A 283 1.70 -20.88 13.05
N VAL A 284 0.93 -20.71 14.11
CA VAL A 284 1.38 -21.05 15.49
C VAL A 284 1.76 -22.53 15.65
N PRO A 285 1.04 -23.49 15.03
CA PRO A 285 1.45 -24.90 15.10
C PRO A 285 2.72 -25.23 14.29
N GLY A 286 3.23 -24.30 13.51
CA GLY A 286 4.38 -24.49 12.63
C GLY A 286 4.03 -24.33 11.13
N ALA A 287 5.07 -24.39 10.29
CA ALA A 287 4.93 -24.28 8.85
C ALA A 287 4.49 -25.60 8.22
N SER A 288 3.40 -25.57 7.49
CA SER A 288 2.98 -26.57 6.53
C SER A 288 2.38 -25.86 5.32
N LEU A 289 2.25 -26.55 4.20
CA LEU A 289 1.58 -25.97 3.03
C LEU A 289 0.14 -25.56 3.37
N GLY A 290 -0.56 -26.35 4.19
CA GLY A 290 -1.92 -26.05 4.64
C GLY A 290 -2.00 -24.79 5.49
N THR A 291 -1.10 -24.62 6.49
CA THR A 291 -1.07 -23.44 7.34
C THR A 291 -0.67 -22.18 6.57
N ALA A 292 0.26 -22.31 5.61
CA ALA A 292 0.67 -21.20 4.74
C ALA A 292 -0.45 -20.74 3.78
N ILE A 293 -1.19 -21.67 3.20
CA ILE A 293 -2.38 -21.36 2.38
C ILE A 293 -3.49 -20.74 3.24
N ALA A 294 -3.76 -21.32 4.42
CA ALA A 294 -4.76 -20.79 5.34
C ALA A 294 -4.43 -19.34 5.77
N LEU A 295 -3.16 -19.05 6.10
CA LEU A 295 -2.69 -17.68 6.32
C LEU A 295 -3.03 -16.81 5.11
N MET A 296 -2.56 -17.19 3.93
CA MET A 296 -2.63 -16.33 2.74
C MET A 296 -4.09 -16.05 2.35
N VAL A 297 -4.95 -17.06 2.38
CA VAL A 297 -6.38 -16.92 2.09
C VAL A 297 -7.05 -16.01 3.13
N SER A 298 -6.86 -16.29 4.43
CA SER A 298 -7.45 -15.48 5.50
C SER A 298 -6.99 -14.03 5.46
N LEU A 299 -5.68 -13.80 5.25
CA LEU A 299 -5.09 -12.48 5.13
C LEU A 299 -5.65 -11.72 3.93
N THR A 300 -5.83 -12.41 2.78
CA THR A 300 -6.37 -11.79 1.56
C THR A 300 -7.84 -11.39 1.71
N PHE A 301 -8.67 -12.24 2.29
CA PHE A 301 -10.05 -11.88 2.61
C PHE A 301 -10.11 -10.72 3.61
N GLY A 302 -9.25 -10.76 4.63
CA GLY A 302 -9.09 -9.64 5.56
C GLY A 302 -8.77 -8.34 4.82
N GLU A 303 -7.79 -8.36 3.93
CA GLU A 303 -7.36 -7.21 3.13
C GLU A 303 -8.49 -6.63 2.28
N ILE A 304 -9.25 -7.48 1.56
CA ILE A 304 -10.40 -7.06 0.76
C ILE A 304 -11.44 -6.34 1.62
N LEU A 305 -11.70 -6.84 2.83
CA LEU A 305 -12.69 -6.24 3.72
C LEU A 305 -12.24 -4.89 4.29
N TYR A 306 -10.97 -4.76 4.72
CA TYR A 306 -10.57 -3.55 5.44
C TYR A 306 -9.99 -2.45 4.56
N LYS A 307 -9.12 -2.73 3.59
CA LYS A 307 -8.32 -1.69 2.89
C LYS A 307 -9.15 -0.66 2.16
N THR A 308 -10.02 -1.11 1.26
CA THR A 308 -10.88 -0.22 0.47
C THR A 308 -11.93 0.46 1.34
N THR A 309 -12.50 -0.27 2.30
CA THR A 309 -13.53 0.23 3.22
C THR A 309 -12.97 1.29 4.16
N ALA A 310 -11.75 1.09 4.71
CA ALA A 310 -11.11 2.06 5.60
C ALA A 310 -10.75 3.37 4.87
N THR A 311 -10.25 3.27 3.63
CA THR A 311 -9.98 4.45 2.80
C THR A 311 -11.24 5.29 2.58
N ALA A 312 -12.35 4.64 2.22
CA ALA A 312 -13.64 5.29 2.02
C ALA A 312 -14.18 5.89 3.31
N TYR A 313 -14.14 5.13 4.43
CA TYR A 313 -14.60 5.62 5.72
C TYR A 313 -13.91 6.90 6.18
N VAL A 314 -12.57 6.97 6.04
CA VAL A 314 -11.81 8.17 6.38
C VAL A 314 -12.16 9.34 5.46
N ALA A 315 -12.39 9.09 4.17
CA ALA A 315 -12.83 10.11 3.23
C ALA A 315 -14.21 10.69 3.60
N ASP A 316 -15.16 9.81 3.94
CA ASP A 316 -16.53 10.20 4.27
C ASP A 316 -16.63 10.98 5.60
N ARG A 317 -15.68 10.76 6.52
CA ARG A 317 -15.63 11.43 7.83
C ARG A 317 -14.75 12.68 7.86
N ALA A 318 -13.98 12.92 6.81
CA ALA A 318 -13.15 14.09 6.71
C ALA A 318 -14.00 15.34 6.41
N PRO A 319 -13.82 16.45 7.16
CA PRO A 319 -14.45 17.72 6.80
C PRO A 319 -13.99 18.18 5.42
N ALA A 320 -14.85 18.89 4.68
CA ALA A 320 -14.55 19.34 3.33
C ALA A 320 -13.24 20.16 3.25
N HIS A 321 -12.96 21.00 4.26
CA HIS A 321 -11.75 21.82 4.35
C HIS A 321 -10.48 21.04 4.77
N ALA A 322 -10.61 19.81 5.26
CA ALA A 322 -9.53 18.99 5.80
C ALA A 322 -9.39 17.60 5.12
N GLN A 323 -10.11 17.36 4.03
CA GLN A 323 -10.13 16.05 3.34
C GLN A 323 -8.74 15.55 2.98
N GLY A 324 -7.90 16.41 2.39
CA GLY A 324 -6.52 16.05 2.05
C GLY A 324 -5.68 15.67 3.26
N ARG A 325 -5.85 16.36 4.40
CA ARG A 325 -5.12 16.07 5.65
C ARG A 325 -5.51 14.70 6.22
N PHE A 326 -6.80 14.36 6.23
CA PHE A 326 -7.29 13.06 6.70
C PHE A 326 -6.80 11.92 5.80
N GLN A 327 -6.85 12.11 4.49
CA GLN A 327 -6.32 11.14 3.54
C GLN A 327 -4.80 10.95 3.69
N SER A 328 -4.05 12.02 3.94
CA SER A 328 -2.61 11.93 4.20
C SER A 328 -2.29 11.18 5.50
N LEU A 329 -3.09 11.36 6.55
CA LEU A 329 -2.94 10.59 7.79
C LEU A 329 -3.21 9.10 7.57
N TYR A 330 -4.29 8.77 6.84
CA TYR A 330 -4.59 7.39 6.50
C TYR A 330 -3.50 6.77 5.63
N ALA A 331 -3.02 7.49 4.62
CA ALA A 331 -1.92 7.02 3.77
C ALA A 331 -0.63 6.79 4.58
N GLY A 332 -0.31 7.69 5.52
CA GLY A 332 0.81 7.51 6.44
C GLY A 332 0.65 6.28 7.34
N ALA A 333 -0.54 6.10 7.93
CA ALA A 333 -0.86 4.91 8.73
C ALA A 333 -0.73 3.62 7.91
N SER A 334 -1.24 3.61 6.67
CA SER A 334 -1.23 2.44 5.78
C SER A 334 0.15 2.08 5.19
N ILE A 335 1.16 2.92 5.38
CA ILE A 335 2.54 2.67 4.93
C ILE A 335 3.52 2.53 6.10
N SER A 336 3.06 2.72 7.34
CA SER A 336 3.91 2.66 8.54
C SER A 336 4.61 1.32 8.70
N GLY A 337 3.94 0.23 8.36
CA GLY A 337 4.50 -1.11 8.40
C GLY A 337 5.66 -1.32 7.42
N GLN A 338 5.75 -0.55 6.33
CA GLN A 338 6.90 -0.61 5.42
C GLN A 338 8.20 -0.24 6.12
N VAL A 339 8.12 0.66 7.10
CA VAL A 339 9.28 1.11 7.89
C VAL A 339 9.48 0.21 9.11
N LEU A 340 8.41 -0.12 9.82
CA LEU A 340 8.47 -0.73 11.15
C LEU A 340 8.45 -2.26 11.13
N ALA A 341 7.74 -2.89 10.19
CA ALA A 341 7.57 -4.34 10.19
C ALA A 341 8.89 -5.11 9.97
N PRO A 342 9.76 -4.75 9.01
CA PRO A 342 10.99 -5.48 8.80
C PRO A 342 11.93 -5.46 10.02
N PRO A 343 12.27 -4.31 10.64
CA PRO A 343 13.18 -4.30 11.78
C PRO A 343 12.57 -4.94 13.03
N LEU A 344 11.31 -4.67 13.35
CA LEU A 344 10.67 -5.23 14.53
C LEU A 344 10.41 -6.73 14.36
N GLY A 345 9.90 -7.15 13.21
CA GLY A 345 9.69 -8.57 12.92
C GLY A 345 10.99 -9.34 12.84
N GLY A 346 12.02 -8.79 12.17
CA GLY A 346 13.33 -9.41 12.05
C GLY A 346 14.04 -9.56 13.40
N ALA A 347 14.00 -8.53 14.25
CA ALA A 347 14.55 -8.59 15.60
C ALA A 347 13.83 -9.63 16.48
N LEU A 348 12.49 -9.61 16.46
CA LEU A 348 11.68 -10.56 17.23
C LEU A 348 11.85 -11.99 16.72
N TYR A 349 11.89 -12.19 15.41
CA TYR A 349 12.11 -13.51 14.82
C TYR A 349 13.48 -14.08 15.19
N THR A 350 14.52 -13.24 15.23
CA THR A 350 15.86 -13.66 15.65
C THR A 350 15.93 -14.01 17.14
N ALA A 351 15.26 -13.22 17.99
CA ALA A 351 15.30 -13.40 19.44
C ALA A 351 14.37 -14.50 19.94
N ALA A 352 13.17 -14.62 19.36
CA ALA A 352 12.11 -15.53 19.79
C ALA A 352 11.20 -15.91 18.60
N PRO A 353 11.63 -16.81 17.70
CA PRO A 353 10.87 -17.15 16.47
C PRO A 353 9.44 -17.59 16.74
N GLY A 354 9.22 -18.39 17.78
CA GLY A 354 7.90 -18.89 18.16
C GLY A 354 6.92 -17.83 18.69
N LEU A 355 7.40 -16.64 19.06
CA LEU A 355 6.55 -15.58 19.61
C LEU A 355 5.99 -14.65 18.53
N LEU A 356 6.62 -14.58 17.36
CA LEU A 356 6.24 -13.62 16.30
C LEU A 356 4.81 -13.82 15.83
N TRP A 357 4.43 -15.05 15.50
CA TRP A 357 3.11 -15.34 14.93
C TRP A 357 1.95 -15.16 15.92
N PRO A 358 2.06 -15.66 17.17
CA PRO A 358 1.08 -15.35 18.21
C PRO A 358 0.92 -13.84 18.44
N LEU A 359 2.03 -13.09 18.49
CA LEU A 359 1.99 -11.64 18.68
C LEU A 359 1.29 -10.93 17.51
N CYS A 360 1.59 -11.32 16.27
CA CYS A 360 0.90 -10.82 15.09
C CYS A 360 -0.62 -11.07 15.17
N ALA A 361 -1.01 -12.29 15.57
CA ALA A 361 -2.42 -12.65 15.73
C ALA A 361 -3.11 -11.80 16.79
N VAL A 362 -2.48 -11.63 17.96
CA VAL A 362 -3.03 -10.83 19.07
C VAL A 362 -3.12 -9.35 18.68
N LEU A 363 -2.08 -8.77 18.07
CA LEU A 363 -2.11 -7.36 17.65
C LEU A 363 -3.21 -7.08 16.63
N ALA A 364 -3.35 -7.94 15.63
CA ALA A 364 -4.41 -7.78 14.63
C ALA A 364 -5.81 -8.01 15.25
N ALA A 365 -5.95 -8.96 16.16
CA ALA A 365 -7.21 -9.19 16.88
C ALA A 365 -7.57 -7.98 17.74
N LEU A 366 -6.64 -7.44 18.53
CA LEU A 366 -6.86 -6.24 19.33
C LEU A 366 -7.24 -5.04 18.46
N ALA A 367 -6.56 -4.84 17.34
CA ALA A 367 -6.89 -3.79 16.38
C ALA A 367 -8.32 -3.98 15.82
N GLY A 368 -8.69 -5.21 15.46
CA GLY A 368 -10.03 -5.56 14.98
C GLY A 368 -11.11 -5.29 16.02
N LEU A 369 -10.90 -5.74 17.25
CA LEU A 369 -11.84 -5.51 18.38
C LEU A 369 -11.95 -4.01 18.70
N ALA A 370 -10.84 -3.26 18.69
CA ALA A 370 -10.86 -1.82 18.90
C ALA A 370 -11.71 -1.09 17.85
N VAL A 371 -11.60 -1.49 16.57
CA VAL A 371 -12.42 -0.92 15.49
C VAL A 371 -13.90 -1.31 15.64
N LEU A 372 -14.18 -2.55 16.05
CA LEU A 372 -15.56 -2.96 16.35
C LEU A 372 -16.15 -2.19 17.52
N TRP A 373 -15.36 -1.95 18.56
CA TRP A 373 -15.76 -1.10 19.69
C TRP A 373 -15.99 0.35 19.27
N ALA A 374 -15.16 0.89 18.36
CA ALA A 374 -15.28 2.25 17.87
C ALA A 374 -16.63 2.57 17.20
N ARG A 375 -17.42 1.55 16.81
CA ARG A 375 -18.82 1.72 16.36
C ARG A 375 -19.73 2.35 17.41
N ARG A 376 -19.37 2.25 18.69
CA ARG A 376 -20.13 2.81 19.82
C ARG A 376 -19.76 4.26 20.12
N LEU A 377 -18.67 4.75 19.52
CA LEU A 377 -18.23 6.11 19.74
C LEU A 377 -19.10 7.10 18.95
N PRO A 378 -19.32 8.31 19.48
CA PRO A 378 -20.06 9.33 18.77
C PRO A 378 -19.32 9.68 17.49
N ASP A 379 -19.98 9.53 16.37
CA ASP A 379 -19.51 10.04 15.09
C ASP A 379 -19.74 11.54 15.09
N GLY A 380 -18.72 12.34 15.17
CA GLY A 380 -18.78 13.80 15.06
C GLY A 380 -19.17 14.28 13.65
N VAL A 381 -20.16 13.65 13.06
CA VAL A 381 -20.85 14.14 11.88
C VAL A 381 -21.78 15.24 12.40
N ALA A 382 -21.28 16.48 12.43
CA ALA A 382 -22.14 17.64 12.45
C ALA A 382 -23.19 17.43 11.35
N GLY A 383 -24.47 17.54 11.74
CA GLY A 383 -25.60 17.19 10.92
C GLY A 383 -25.40 17.60 9.44
N ARG A 384 -25.78 16.72 8.56
CA ARG A 384 -26.15 17.14 7.21
C ARG A 384 -27.11 18.30 7.45
N ASP A 385 -26.70 19.51 7.06
CA ASP A 385 -27.61 20.61 6.91
C ASP A 385 -28.79 20.04 6.08
N THR A 386 -29.86 19.70 6.75
CA THR A 386 -31.15 19.65 6.12
C THR A 386 -31.38 21.08 5.69
N GLY A 387 -30.99 21.36 4.46
CA GLY A 387 -31.31 22.64 3.82
C GLY A 387 -32.79 22.96 4.08
N PRO A 388 -33.12 24.22 4.25
CA PRO A 388 -34.48 24.61 4.60
C PRO A 388 -35.43 23.93 3.64
N SER A 389 -36.37 23.16 4.18
CA SER A 389 -37.52 22.63 3.47
C SER A 389 -38.12 23.78 2.68
N LEU A 390 -38.02 23.69 1.35
CA LEU A 390 -38.78 24.55 0.48
C LEU A 390 -40.24 24.32 0.85
N GLU A 391 -40.77 25.20 1.69
CA GLU A 391 -42.20 25.35 1.86
C GLU A 391 -42.78 25.61 0.47
N THR A 392 -43.48 24.63 -0.05
CA THR A 392 -44.32 24.75 -1.24
C THR A 392 -45.41 25.74 -0.93
N GLY A 393 -45.13 27.03 -1.12
CA GLY A 393 -46.11 28.08 -1.17
C GLY A 393 -47.01 27.84 -2.39
N SER A 394 -48.18 27.28 -2.13
CA SER A 394 -49.29 27.20 -3.08
C SER A 394 -49.61 28.59 -3.60
N PRO A 395 -49.63 28.85 -4.93
CA PRO A 395 -50.15 30.09 -5.44
C PRO A 395 -51.69 30.07 -5.36
N ARG A 396 -52.25 30.87 -4.45
CA ARG A 396 -53.67 31.21 -4.45
C ARG A 396 -54.02 31.85 -5.82
N ARG A 397 -54.86 31.19 -6.57
CA ARG A 397 -55.57 31.78 -7.70
C ARG A 397 -56.41 32.98 -7.18
N ALA A 398 -56.04 34.16 -7.60
CA ALA A 398 -56.95 35.31 -7.58
C ALA A 398 -57.82 35.26 -8.83
N VAL A 399 -59.08 34.99 -8.64
CA VAL A 399 -60.16 35.27 -9.60
C VAL A 399 -60.68 36.66 -9.25
N ALA A 400 -60.64 37.55 -10.22
CA ALA A 400 -61.45 38.74 -10.27
C ALA A 400 -61.45 39.21 -11.71
N GLY A 401 -62.59 39.26 -12.30
CA GLY A 401 -63.49 40.27 -12.69
C GLY A 401 -63.24 40.79 -14.09
#